data_553cd111a0470a23efb0c1a53a537b4c
#
_entry.id   553cd111a0470a23efb0c1a53a537b4c
#
_cell.length_a   1.000
_cell.length_b   1.000
_cell.length_c   1.000
_cell.angle_alpha   90.00
_cell.angle_beta   90.00
_cell.angle_gamma   90.00
#
_symmetry.space_group_name_H-M   'P 1'
#
loop_
_entity.id
_entity.type
_entity.pdbx_description
1 polymer ?
#
loop_
_entity_poly.entity_id
_entity_poly.type
_entity_poly.pdbx_seq_one_letter_code
_entity_poly.pdbx_strand_id
1 'polypeptide(L)'
;MTDSAGMPSGILQDIGQSSFAKKKALRVASEIAKRRIEALNLYVPQPTQDDFHKCTAPECMLQGGNRGGKSLAAFIEDARAVLGKDPYNKYPKRDGVLAVVGYKESHIGGVVYPYLCKAGAFKIIRDKETDLWRVYRPWVPQDVARKKEAKPAPPLIPPRMIEKIVWKDRGKNVFSSIHLKTGWEIKAFSSRSKPDQGYQADLIHIDEDVLDPRHYEEAAGRLIDRSGRLIWSALPHDDNDAIARFAERAETQEEEHQRGGPKPTTVVYRISMESNPYLPEEAKRAAVAGWKSMGDDVYRKRALGELITDSVLMYPMWNRSLHDIDRYGHQLHEAKDFLINRKVPVSWCRRLAIDPGHDTAAGILIATPPSAKWHLVFGEIYIRQCTAKMIAKAISNATAGTWFQT
;
A
#
# COMPACT_ATOMS: atom_id res chain seq x y z
N MET A 1 -76.67 -20.90 36.31
CA MET A 1 -76.31 -19.67 35.57
C MET A 1 -75.05 -19.15 36.21
N THR A 2 -73.94 -19.42 35.57
CA THR A 2 -72.60 -19.10 36.05
C THR A 2 -72.08 -17.87 35.31
N ASP A 3 -71.85 -16.80 36.06
CA ASP A 3 -71.29 -15.54 35.60
C ASP A 3 -69.83 -15.73 35.10
N SER A 4 -69.58 -15.36 33.86
CA SER A 4 -68.27 -15.21 33.31
C SER A 4 -67.72 -13.85 33.77
N ALA A 5 -66.83 -13.85 34.78
CA ALA A 5 -66.11 -12.68 35.19
C ALA A 5 -65.15 -12.21 34.15
N GLY A 6 -65.48 -11.13 33.43
CA GLY A 6 -64.59 -10.49 32.47
C GLY A 6 -63.34 -9.91 33.16
N MET A 7 -62.18 -10.31 32.72
CA MET A 7 -60.95 -9.63 33.12
C MET A 7 -60.94 -8.19 32.62
N PRO A 8 -60.49 -7.21 33.42
CA PRO A 8 -60.41 -5.82 33.00
C PRO A 8 -59.47 -5.67 31.76
N SER A 9 -59.97 -5.00 30.75
CA SER A 9 -59.22 -4.73 29.49
C SER A 9 -57.87 -4.04 29.68
N GLY A 10 -57.64 -3.38 30.78
CA GLY A 10 -56.36 -2.75 31.14
C GLY A 10 -55.22 -3.73 31.44
N ILE A 11 -55.53 -4.92 32.02
CA ILE A 11 -54.50 -5.91 32.36
C ILE A 11 -53.94 -6.58 31.07
N LEU A 12 -54.79 -6.80 30.07
CA LEU A 12 -54.36 -7.36 28.77
C LEU A 12 -53.54 -6.37 27.97
N GLN A 13 -53.80 -5.07 28.08
CA GLN A 13 -52.96 -4.02 27.45
C GLN A 13 -51.61 -3.91 28.13
N ASP A 14 -51.51 -3.98 29.45
CA ASP A 14 -50.24 -3.93 30.20
C ASP A 14 -49.37 -5.17 29.95
N ILE A 15 -49.96 -6.35 29.85
CA ILE A 15 -49.21 -7.57 29.48
C ILE A 15 -48.68 -7.48 28.04
N GLY A 16 -49.47 -6.93 27.09
CA GLY A 16 -49.07 -6.70 25.72
C GLY A 16 -47.94 -5.68 25.58
N GLN A 17 -48.04 -4.57 26.29
CA GLN A 17 -46.99 -3.54 26.29
C GLN A 17 -45.71 -4.03 26.96
N SER A 18 -45.80 -4.75 28.07
CA SER A 18 -44.63 -5.38 28.71
C SER A 18 -43.95 -6.40 27.80
N SER A 19 -44.72 -7.23 27.10
CA SER A 19 -44.18 -8.20 26.12
C SER A 19 -43.49 -7.52 24.92
N PHE A 20 -44.09 -6.45 24.41
CA PHE A 20 -43.53 -5.68 23.29
C PHE A 20 -42.25 -4.95 23.72
N ALA A 21 -42.24 -4.29 24.88
CA ALA A 21 -41.05 -3.64 25.41
C ALA A 21 -39.90 -4.64 25.64
N LYS A 22 -40.19 -5.81 26.18
CA LYS A 22 -39.23 -6.89 26.38
C LYS A 22 -38.66 -7.42 25.04
N LYS A 23 -39.51 -7.63 24.03
CA LYS A 23 -39.08 -8.00 22.66
C LYS A 23 -38.21 -6.92 22.04
N LYS A 24 -38.53 -5.64 22.19
CA LYS A 24 -37.75 -4.50 21.71
C LYS A 24 -36.39 -4.44 22.40
N ALA A 25 -36.36 -4.60 23.73
CA ALA A 25 -35.09 -4.62 24.48
C ALA A 25 -34.19 -5.79 24.07
N LEU A 26 -34.74 -6.99 23.88
CA LEU A 26 -34.00 -8.15 23.41
C LEU A 26 -33.43 -7.93 21.99
N ARG A 27 -34.19 -7.30 21.08
CA ARG A 27 -33.71 -6.93 19.74
C ARG A 27 -32.56 -5.95 19.82
N VAL A 28 -32.68 -4.90 20.65
CA VAL A 28 -31.59 -3.92 20.83
C VAL A 28 -30.35 -4.57 21.44
N ALA A 29 -30.51 -5.38 22.48
CA ALA A 29 -29.39 -6.11 23.08
C ALA A 29 -28.70 -7.05 22.09
N SER A 30 -29.49 -7.80 21.30
CA SER A 30 -28.95 -8.65 20.23
C SER A 30 -28.18 -7.85 19.18
N GLU A 31 -28.69 -6.70 18.79
CA GLU A 31 -28.03 -5.83 17.81
C GLU A 31 -26.73 -5.23 18.38
N ILE A 32 -26.73 -4.81 19.65
CA ILE A 32 -25.52 -4.34 20.33
C ILE A 32 -24.48 -5.47 20.39
N ALA A 33 -24.90 -6.69 20.75
CA ALA A 33 -24.02 -7.85 20.79
C ALA A 33 -23.39 -8.14 19.40
N LYS A 34 -24.20 -8.09 18.33
CA LYS A 34 -23.71 -8.24 16.96
C LYS A 34 -22.69 -7.17 16.59
N ARG A 35 -22.92 -5.91 16.97
CA ARG A 35 -21.99 -4.81 16.67
C ARG A 35 -20.66 -4.94 17.40
N ARG A 36 -20.64 -5.51 18.60
CA ARG A 36 -19.41 -5.76 19.37
C ARG A 36 -18.48 -6.74 18.66
N ILE A 37 -19.00 -7.66 17.86
CA ILE A 37 -18.21 -8.65 17.11
C ILE A 37 -17.93 -8.22 15.66
N GLU A 38 -18.25 -6.99 15.25
CA GLU A 38 -17.86 -6.49 13.94
C GLU A 38 -16.33 -6.52 13.77
N ALA A 39 -15.87 -6.90 12.58
CA ALA A 39 -14.46 -7.16 12.33
C ALA A 39 -13.53 -6.00 12.71
N LEU A 40 -13.92 -4.75 12.41
CA LEU A 40 -13.11 -3.57 12.74
C LEU A 40 -12.92 -3.35 14.26
N ASN A 41 -13.87 -3.82 15.09
CA ASN A 41 -13.76 -3.74 16.53
C ASN A 41 -12.85 -4.83 17.13
N LEU A 42 -12.61 -5.89 16.37
CA LEU A 42 -11.80 -7.04 16.77
C LEU A 42 -10.40 -7.03 16.15
N TYR A 43 -10.20 -6.24 15.10
CA TYR A 43 -8.92 -6.17 14.42
C TYR A 43 -7.81 -5.61 15.32
N VAL A 44 -6.69 -6.32 15.36
CA VAL A 44 -5.48 -5.90 16.07
C VAL A 44 -4.36 -5.82 15.03
N PRO A 45 -3.84 -4.61 14.75
CA PRO A 45 -2.75 -4.45 13.79
C PRO A 45 -1.43 -5.03 14.32
N GLN A 46 -0.58 -5.48 13.42
CA GLN A 46 0.85 -5.68 13.69
C GLN A 46 1.55 -4.31 13.76
N PRO A 47 2.76 -4.20 14.36
CA PRO A 47 3.43 -2.90 14.52
C PRO A 47 3.49 -2.06 13.23
N THR A 48 4.01 -2.61 12.14
CA THR A 48 4.09 -1.90 10.85
C THR A 48 2.71 -1.57 10.25
N GLN A 49 1.70 -2.41 10.49
CA GLN A 49 0.32 -2.10 10.09
C GLN A 49 -0.25 -0.95 10.91
N ASP A 50 0.08 -0.86 12.19
CA ASP A 50 -0.33 0.22 13.08
C ASP A 50 0.30 1.55 12.66
N ASP A 51 1.60 1.55 12.33
CA ASP A 51 2.30 2.72 11.80
C ASP A 51 1.69 3.19 10.47
N PHE A 52 1.37 2.25 9.57
CA PHE A 52 0.65 2.56 8.33
C PHE A 52 -0.72 3.20 8.61
N HIS A 53 -1.49 2.66 9.56
CA HIS A 53 -2.78 3.23 9.91
C HIS A 53 -2.69 4.63 10.51
N LYS A 54 -1.61 4.93 11.24
CA LYS A 54 -1.33 6.27 11.81
C LYS A 54 -0.84 7.27 10.76
N CYS A 55 -0.33 6.79 9.65
CA CYS A 55 0.24 7.65 8.61
C CYS A 55 -0.81 8.64 8.08
N THR A 56 -0.43 9.91 8.02
CA THR A 56 -1.25 11.00 7.48
C THR A 56 -0.71 11.53 6.14
N ALA A 57 0.37 10.96 5.62
CA ALA A 57 0.92 11.36 4.32
C ALA A 57 -0.11 11.16 3.21
N PRO A 58 -0.19 12.05 2.23
CA PRO A 58 -1.11 11.92 1.09
C PRO A 58 -0.96 10.61 0.32
N GLU A 59 0.26 10.09 0.22
CA GLU A 59 0.54 8.85 -0.48
C GLU A 59 1.28 7.87 0.42
N CYS A 60 0.78 6.64 0.48
CA CYS A 60 1.30 5.63 1.38
C CYS A 60 1.33 4.27 0.71
N MET A 61 2.49 3.60 0.72
CA MET A 61 2.62 2.25 0.18
C MET A 61 2.87 1.24 1.31
N LEU A 62 2.13 0.12 1.27
CA LEU A 62 2.44 -1.10 1.98
C LEU A 62 3.16 -2.05 1.03
N GLN A 63 4.47 -1.96 0.99
CA GLN A 63 5.34 -2.86 0.25
C GLN A 63 5.62 -4.11 1.09
N GLY A 64 5.46 -5.29 0.51
CA GLY A 64 5.72 -6.45 1.36
C GLY A 64 5.71 -7.77 0.62
N GLY A 65 6.36 -8.74 1.24
CA GLY A 65 6.39 -10.12 0.80
C GLY A 65 5.02 -10.80 0.80
N ASN A 66 4.98 -11.98 0.21
CA ASN A 66 3.78 -12.81 0.24
C ASN A 66 3.38 -13.12 1.69
N ARG A 67 2.08 -13.04 1.99
CA ARG A 67 1.54 -13.37 3.32
C ARG A 67 2.03 -12.47 4.47
N GLY A 68 2.64 -11.32 4.19
CA GLY A 68 3.02 -10.34 5.23
C GLY A 68 1.84 -9.67 5.92
N GLY A 69 0.65 -9.65 5.30
CA GLY A 69 -0.55 -9.02 5.86
C GLY A 69 -0.84 -7.62 5.29
N LYS A 70 -0.17 -7.23 4.19
CA LYS A 70 -0.36 -5.94 3.52
C LYS A 70 -1.81 -5.70 3.07
N SER A 71 -2.40 -6.65 2.30
CA SER A 71 -3.76 -6.50 1.79
C SER A 71 -4.79 -6.44 2.92
N LEU A 72 -4.61 -7.21 4.01
CA LEU A 72 -5.49 -7.10 5.17
C LEU A 72 -5.47 -5.68 5.75
N ALA A 73 -4.30 -5.11 5.97
CA ALA A 73 -4.17 -3.76 6.52
C ALA A 73 -4.79 -2.72 5.57
N ALA A 74 -4.53 -2.81 4.28
CA ALA A 74 -5.09 -1.88 3.29
C ALA A 74 -6.63 -1.96 3.23
N PHE A 75 -7.22 -3.17 3.20
CA PHE A 75 -8.68 -3.31 3.22
C PHE A 75 -9.33 -2.94 4.57
N ILE A 76 -8.61 -3.05 5.68
CA ILE A 76 -9.04 -2.48 6.97
C ILE A 76 -9.09 -0.95 6.87
N GLU A 77 -8.10 -0.33 6.24
CA GLU A 77 -8.08 1.11 6.02
C GLU A 77 -9.27 1.55 5.16
N ASP A 78 -9.53 0.85 4.05
CA ASP A 78 -10.70 1.06 3.21
C ASP A 78 -12.01 0.99 4.02
N ALA A 79 -12.17 -0.09 4.80
CA ALA A 79 -13.37 -0.29 5.59
C ALA A 79 -13.55 0.78 6.68
N ARG A 80 -12.45 1.25 7.31
CA ARG A 80 -12.47 2.36 8.27
C ARG A 80 -12.91 3.66 7.61
N ALA A 81 -12.36 3.97 6.43
CA ALA A 81 -12.75 5.16 5.67
C ALA A 81 -14.24 5.15 5.33
N VAL A 82 -14.71 4.12 4.64
CA VAL A 82 -16.09 4.08 4.11
C VAL A 82 -17.17 3.93 5.19
N LEU A 83 -16.80 3.42 6.37
CA LEU A 83 -17.71 3.32 7.52
C LEU A 83 -17.65 4.54 8.45
N GLY A 84 -16.79 5.54 8.16
CA GLY A 84 -16.55 6.70 9.02
C GLY A 84 -15.96 6.32 10.39
N LYS A 85 -15.17 5.23 10.44
CA LYS A 85 -14.58 4.66 11.67
C LYS A 85 -13.05 4.82 11.74
N ASP A 86 -12.47 5.68 10.91
CA ASP A 86 -11.05 5.98 11.00
C ASP A 86 -10.73 6.72 12.30
N PRO A 87 -9.87 6.16 13.19
CA PRO A 87 -9.56 6.76 14.47
C PRO A 87 -8.67 8.00 14.35
N TYR A 88 -8.06 8.22 13.18
CA TYR A 88 -7.11 9.31 12.94
C TYR A 88 -7.71 10.47 12.16
N ASN A 89 -9.01 10.42 11.82
CA ASN A 89 -9.75 11.45 11.09
C ASN A 89 -9.13 11.84 9.74
N LYS A 90 -8.59 10.86 9.01
CA LYS A 90 -7.94 11.05 7.71
C LYS A 90 -8.92 11.20 6.55
N TYR A 91 -10.16 10.78 6.74
CA TYR A 91 -11.20 10.69 5.73
C TYR A 91 -12.48 11.37 6.17
N PRO A 92 -13.32 11.85 5.24
CA PRO A 92 -14.65 12.33 5.58
C PRO A 92 -15.48 11.21 6.22
N LYS A 93 -16.28 11.56 7.23
CA LYS A 93 -17.11 10.56 7.92
C LYS A 93 -18.29 10.08 7.08
N ARG A 94 -18.70 10.85 6.07
CA ARG A 94 -19.83 10.60 5.17
C ARG A 94 -19.52 11.11 3.76
N ASP A 95 -20.30 10.60 2.80
CA ASP A 95 -20.41 11.10 1.43
C ASP A 95 -19.09 11.14 0.68
N GLY A 96 -18.22 10.17 0.96
CA GLY A 96 -16.92 10.02 0.32
C GLY A 96 -16.94 9.03 -0.84
N VAL A 97 -15.86 9.01 -1.60
CA VAL A 97 -15.63 8.09 -2.70
C VAL A 97 -14.30 7.35 -2.49
N LEU A 98 -14.38 6.01 -2.46
CA LEU A 98 -13.25 5.11 -2.51
C LEU A 98 -13.15 4.51 -3.91
N ALA A 99 -12.02 4.66 -4.58
CA ALA A 99 -11.70 3.95 -5.82
C ALA A 99 -10.70 2.82 -5.53
N VAL A 100 -11.09 1.57 -5.77
CA VAL A 100 -10.19 0.41 -5.64
C VAL A 100 -9.75 -0.03 -7.03
N VAL A 101 -8.45 -0.03 -7.27
CA VAL A 101 -7.83 -0.48 -8.52
C VAL A 101 -7.20 -1.85 -8.28
N GLY A 102 -7.79 -2.89 -8.85
CA GLY A 102 -7.23 -4.24 -8.79
C GLY A 102 -6.46 -4.57 -10.07
N TYR A 103 -5.50 -5.52 -9.98
CA TYR A 103 -4.67 -5.96 -11.10
C TYR A 103 -5.47 -6.36 -12.35
N LYS A 104 -6.61 -7.04 -12.17
CA LYS A 104 -7.56 -7.47 -13.23
C LYS A 104 -8.96 -7.64 -12.66
N GLU A 105 -9.99 -7.76 -13.51
CA GLU A 105 -11.38 -7.94 -13.06
C GLU A 105 -11.57 -9.14 -12.13
N SER A 106 -10.90 -10.28 -12.41
CA SER A 106 -10.95 -11.43 -11.51
C SER A 106 -10.33 -11.16 -10.13
N HIS A 107 -9.45 -10.18 -9.99
CA HIS A 107 -8.91 -9.73 -8.72
C HIS A 107 -9.99 -9.01 -7.89
N ILE A 108 -10.81 -8.18 -8.56
CA ILE A 108 -11.95 -7.52 -7.89
C ILE A 108 -12.89 -8.56 -7.28
N GLY A 109 -13.28 -9.58 -8.05
CA GLY A 109 -14.21 -10.62 -7.58
C GLY A 109 -13.58 -11.64 -6.62
N GLY A 110 -12.29 -11.95 -6.79
CA GLY A 110 -11.58 -12.99 -6.05
C GLY A 110 -10.86 -12.49 -4.80
N VAL A 111 -10.53 -11.20 -4.72
CA VAL A 111 -9.77 -10.61 -3.61
C VAL A 111 -10.53 -9.45 -2.98
N VAL A 112 -10.79 -8.37 -3.73
CA VAL A 112 -11.37 -7.13 -3.18
C VAL A 112 -12.73 -7.40 -2.54
N TYR A 113 -13.67 -7.98 -3.29
CA TYR A 113 -15.00 -8.26 -2.76
C TYR A 113 -14.99 -9.21 -1.56
N PRO A 114 -14.25 -10.34 -1.57
CA PRO A 114 -14.13 -11.19 -0.39
C PRO A 114 -13.56 -10.49 0.84
N TYR A 115 -12.51 -9.69 0.72
CA TYR A 115 -11.96 -8.96 1.87
C TYR A 115 -12.99 -8.00 2.47
N LEU A 116 -13.65 -7.19 1.64
CA LEU A 116 -14.57 -6.17 2.11
C LEU A 116 -15.91 -6.76 2.59
N CYS A 117 -16.49 -7.72 1.84
CA CYS A 117 -17.89 -8.10 1.98
C CYS A 117 -18.14 -9.54 2.42
N LYS A 118 -17.09 -10.40 2.52
CA LYS A 118 -17.24 -11.78 3.00
C LYS A 118 -16.59 -11.97 4.36
N ALA A 119 -17.07 -12.94 5.12
CA ALA A 119 -16.44 -13.34 6.37
C ALA A 119 -15.10 -14.04 6.11
N GLY A 120 -14.11 -13.82 6.99
CA GLY A 120 -12.88 -14.60 6.99
C GLY A 120 -11.61 -13.83 6.64
N ALA A 121 -11.63 -12.49 6.64
CA ALA A 121 -10.40 -11.70 6.50
C ALA A 121 -9.33 -12.10 7.55
N PHE A 122 -9.79 -12.48 8.74
CA PHE A 122 -8.98 -13.11 9.79
C PHE A 122 -9.85 -14.07 10.63
N LYS A 123 -9.25 -14.74 11.62
CA LYS A 123 -9.97 -15.67 12.52
C LYS A 123 -10.17 -15.04 13.88
N ILE A 124 -11.29 -15.38 14.52
CA ILE A 124 -11.66 -14.96 15.86
C ILE A 124 -11.95 -16.18 16.75
N ILE A 125 -11.73 -16.04 18.04
CA ILE A 125 -12.03 -17.05 19.05
C ILE A 125 -12.65 -16.39 20.28
N ARG A 126 -13.45 -17.12 21.01
CA ARG A 126 -14.01 -16.65 22.28
C ARG A 126 -12.99 -16.81 23.40
N ASP A 127 -12.69 -15.72 24.08
CA ASP A 127 -11.79 -15.74 25.23
C ASP A 127 -12.45 -16.49 26.41
N LYS A 128 -11.69 -17.33 27.10
CA LYS A 128 -12.25 -18.16 28.18
C LYS A 128 -12.52 -17.40 29.47
N GLU A 129 -11.74 -16.36 29.73
CA GLU A 129 -11.82 -15.61 30.98
C GLU A 129 -12.91 -14.51 30.89
N THR A 130 -12.90 -13.77 29.78
CA THR A 130 -13.77 -12.62 29.58
C THR A 130 -15.06 -12.95 28.84
N ASP A 131 -15.16 -14.15 28.26
CA ASP A 131 -16.24 -14.59 27.38
C ASP A 131 -16.48 -13.67 26.16
N LEU A 132 -15.51 -12.79 25.84
CA LEU A 132 -15.58 -11.87 24.71
C LEU A 132 -14.91 -12.47 23.47
N TRP A 133 -15.33 -12.05 22.29
CA TRP A 133 -14.67 -12.39 21.05
C TRP A 133 -13.40 -11.56 20.87
N ARG A 134 -12.32 -12.19 20.44
CA ARG A 134 -11.04 -11.58 20.07
C ARG A 134 -10.40 -12.29 18.89
N VAL A 135 -9.34 -11.71 18.36
CA VAL A 135 -8.54 -12.35 17.31
C VAL A 135 -7.93 -13.65 17.83
N TYR A 136 -7.99 -14.71 17.01
CA TYR A 136 -7.30 -15.97 17.23
C TYR A 136 -5.78 -15.75 17.04
N ARG A 137 -4.98 -16.19 18.01
CA ARG A 137 -3.52 -16.03 18.05
C ARG A 137 -2.83 -17.38 17.91
N PRO A 138 -2.34 -17.75 16.72
CA PRO A 138 -1.74 -19.07 16.48
C PRO A 138 -0.38 -19.30 17.18
N TRP A 139 0.18 -18.26 17.80
CA TRP A 139 1.40 -18.36 18.64
C TRP A 139 1.10 -18.55 20.12
N VAL A 140 -0.17 -18.55 20.52
CA VAL A 140 -0.60 -18.76 21.91
C VAL A 140 -1.02 -20.22 22.07
N PRO A 141 -0.34 -21.05 22.91
CA PRO A 141 -0.65 -22.47 23.04
C PRO A 141 -2.12 -22.77 23.38
N GLN A 142 -2.74 -21.94 24.21
CA GLN A 142 -4.16 -22.08 24.59
C GLN A 142 -5.09 -21.88 23.39
N ASP A 143 -4.77 -20.97 22.48
CA ASP A 143 -5.55 -20.75 21.26
C ASP A 143 -5.31 -21.89 20.26
N VAL A 144 -4.07 -22.37 20.14
CA VAL A 144 -3.73 -23.50 19.27
C VAL A 144 -4.49 -24.78 19.68
N ALA A 145 -4.55 -25.09 20.97
CA ALA A 145 -5.32 -26.21 21.48
C ALA A 145 -6.82 -26.12 21.15
N ARG A 146 -7.33 -24.89 20.96
CA ARG A 146 -8.73 -24.58 20.66
C ARG A 146 -8.96 -24.18 19.20
N LYS A 147 -8.05 -24.48 18.29
CA LYS A 147 -8.12 -24.10 16.86
C LYS A 147 -9.47 -24.44 16.19
N LYS A 148 -10.10 -25.53 16.61
CA LYS A 148 -11.41 -25.96 16.09
C LYS A 148 -12.56 -25.03 16.51
N GLU A 149 -12.41 -24.26 17.57
CA GLU A 149 -13.41 -23.27 18.05
C GLU A 149 -13.25 -21.94 17.32
N ALA A 150 -12.12 -21.70 16.66
CA ALA A 150 -11.88 -20.47 15.91
C ALA A 150 -12.82 -20.37 14.69
N LYS A 151 -13.41 -19.20 14.52
CA LYS A 151 -14.37 -18.91 13.43
C LYS A 151 -13.83 -17.80 12.52
N PRO A 152 -14.28 -17.72 11.26
CA PRO A 152 -14.04 -16.57 10.42
C PRO A 152 -14.58 -15.29 11.09
N ALA A 153 -13.81 -14.20 11.08
CA ALA A 153 -14.32 -12.89 11.47
C ALA A 153 -15.47 -12.47 10.53
N PRO A 154 -16.44 -11.68 11.01
CA PRO A 154 -17.47 -11.09 10.16
C PRO A 154 -16.85 -10.27 9.00
N PRO A 155 -17.61 -9.94 7.95
CA PRO A 155 -17.16 -9.05 6.89
C PRO A 155 -16.62 -7.73 7.44
N LEU A 156 -15.60 -7.14 6.78
CA LEU A 156 -15.06 -5.84 7.15
C LEU A 156 -16.13 -4.75 7.02
N ILE A 157 -16.95 -4.82 5.97
CA ILE A 157 -18.13 -4.00 5.78
C ILE A 157 -19.36 -4.83 6.17
N PRO A 158 -20.01 -4.55 7.29
CA PRO A 158 -21.19 -5.29 7.70
C PRO A 158 -22.32 -5.18 6.66
N PRO A 159 -23.01 -6.27 6.30
CA PRO A 159 -24.08 -6.24 5.29
C PRO A 159 -25.17 -5.19 5.57
N ARG A 160 -25.45 -4.89 6.86
CA ARG A 160 -26.40 -3.82 7.27
C ARG A 160 -26.01 -2.42 6.81
N MET A 161 -24.70 -2.19 6.48
CA MET A 161 -24.19 -0.90 6.01
C MET A 161 -24.25 -0.77 4.50
N ILE A 162 -24.40 -1.87 3.78
CA ILE A 162 -24.53 -1.89 2.32
C ILE A 162 -25.96 -1.52 1.95
N GLU A 163 -26.11 -0.50 1.13
CA GLU A 163 -27.41 -0.09 0.58
C GLU A 163 -27.67 -0.78 -0.76
N LYS A 164 -26.67 -0.74 -1.66
CA LYS A 164 -26.79 -1.30 -3.00
C LYS A 164 -25.44 -1.78 -3.51
N ILE A 165 -25.42 -2.85 -4.28
CA ILE A 165 -24.26 -3.30 -5.06
C ILE A 165 -24.66 -3.28 -6.53
N VAL A 166 -23.88 -2.59 -7.35
CA VAL A 166 -23.99 -2.62 -8.81
C VAL A 166 -22.97 -3.63 -9.32
N TRP A 167 -23.48 -4.72 -9.86
CA TRP A 167 -22.65 -5.81 -10.35
C TRP A 167 -22.27 -5.62 -11.81
N LYS A 168 -21.01 -5.87 -12.14
CA LYS A 168 -20.55 -6.08 -13.51
C LYS A 168 -20.71 -7.55 -13.91
N ASP A 169 -20.32 -8.47 -13.01
CA ASP A 169 -20.56 -9.93 -13.15
C ASP A 169 -20.84 -10.50 -11.75
N ARG A 170 -22.13 -10.69 -11.45
CA ARG A 170 -22.56 -11.22 -10.15
C ARG A 170 -22.09 -12.65 -9.90
N GLY A 171 -22.00 -13.47 -10.91
CA GLY A 171 -21.56 -14.86 -10.81
C GLY A 171 -20.12 -14.97 -10.35
N LYS A 172 -19.28 -14.02 -10.74
CA LYS A 172 -17.87 -13.92 -10.36
C LYS A 172 -17.60 -12.94 -9.22
N ASN A 173 -18.63 -12.38 -8.58
CA ASN A 173 -18.54 -11.32 -7.55
C ASN A 173 -17.82 -10.05 -8.03
N VAL A 174 -17.77 -9.77 -9.32
CA VAL A 174 -17.19 -8.54 -9.87
C VAL A 174 -18.24 -7.43 -9.80
N PHE A 175 -18.01 -6.44 -8.97
CA PHE A 175 -18.86 -5.27 -8.85
C PHE A 175 -18.23 -4.07 -9.59
N SER A 176 -19.08 -3.15 -10.02
CA SER A 176 -18.65 -1.83 -10.49
C SER A 176 -18.72 -0.79 -9.37
N SER A 177 -19.76 -0.84 -8.53
CA SER A 177 -19.82 0.01 -7.34
C SER A 177 -20.60 -0.63 -6.19
N ILE A 178 -20.28 -0.21 -4.97
CA ILE A 178 -20.99 -0.51 -3.73
C ILE A 178 -21.38 0.82 -3.07
N HIS A 179 -22.66 1.02 -2.83
CA HIS A 179 -23.18 2.19 -2.14
C HIS A 179 -23.48 1.84 -0.68
N LEU A 180 -23.05 2.70 0.23
CA LEU A 180 -23.17 2.48 1.67
C LEU A 180 -24.13 3.49 2.31
N LYS A 181 -24.74 3.12 3.42
CA LYS A 181 -25.62 4.00 4.23
C LYS A 181 -24.90 5.19 4.86
N THR A 182 -23.58 5.23 4.81
CA THR A 182 -22.78 6.40 5.18
C THR A 182 -22.75 7.46 4.08
N GLY A 183 -23.31 7.17 2.90
CA GLY A 183 -23.19 7.98 1.70
C GLY A 183 -21.92 7.70 0.90
N TRP A 184 -21.00 6.87 1.43
CA TRP A 184 -19.82 6.48 0.70
C TRP A 184 -20.15 5.56 -0.48
N GLU A 185 -19.43 5.78 -1.58
CA GLU A 185 -19.42 4.92 -2.75
C GLU A 185 -18.04 4.26 -2.92
N ILE A 186 -18.01 2.95 -3.10
CA ILE A 186 -16.81 2.20 -3.48
C ILE A 186 -16.90 1.89 -4.96
N LYS A 187 -15.98 2.38 -5.76
CA LYS A 187 -15.84 2.10 -7.20
C LYS A 187 -14.71 1.12 -7.43
N ALA A 188 -14.91 0.11 -8.28
CA ALA A 188 -13.90 -0.88 -8.59
C ALA A 188 -13.43 -0.76 -10.03
N PHE A 189 -12.12 -0.70 -10.22
CA PHE A 189 -11.45 -0.59 -11.51
C PHE A 189 -10.44 -1.71 -11.70
N SER A 190 -10.15 -2.05 -12.94
CA SER A 190 -9.11 -2.99 -13.34
C SER A 190 -7.94 -2.23 -13.97
N SER A 191 -6.72 -2.48 -13.54
CA SER A 191 -5.52 -1.86 -14.13
C SER A 191 -5.25 -2.31 -15.57
N ARG A 192 -5.97 -3.29 -16.08
CA ARG A 192 -5.93 -3.69 -17.50
C ARG A 192 -6.78 -2.80 -18.40
N SER A 193 -7.74 -2.09 -17.84
CA SER A 193 -8.54 -1.13 -18.58
C SER A 193 -7.83 0.22 -18.62
N LYS A 194 -8.17 1.07 -19.59
CA LYS A 194 -7.74 2.48 -19.51
C LYS A 194 -8.26 3.09 -18.21
N PRO A 195 -7.49 3.98 -17.58
CA PRO A 195 -7.97 4.71 -16.41
C PRO A 195 -9.30 5.41 -16.73
N ASP A 196 -10.28 5.24 -15.86
CA ASP A 196 -11.57 5.92 -16.02
C ASP A 196 -11.43 7.40 -15.71
N GLN A 197 -12.10 8.23 -16.49
CA GLN A 197 -12.06 9.67 -16.35
C GLN A 197 -13.40 10.18 -15.81
N GLY A 198 -13.37 11.26 -14.99
CA GLY A 198 -14.60 11.92 -14.56
C GLY A 198 -15.12 11.53 -13.18
N TYR A 199 -14.30 10.96 -12.30
CA TYR A 199 -14.63 10.82 -10.87
C TYR A 199 -13.61 11.54 -10.00
N GLN A 200 -14.03 11.93 -8.80
CA GLN A 200 -13.19 12.45 -7.73
C GLN A 200 -13.17 11.42 -6.61
N ALA A 201 -12.06 11.30 -5.88
CA ALA A 201 -11.92 10.33 -4.80
C ALA A 201 -11.35 10.96 -3.53
N ASP A 202 -11.86 10.50 -2.39
CA ASP A 202 -11.31 10.80 -1.06
C ASP A 202 -10.23 9.78 -0.68
N LEU A 203 -10.32 8.57 -1.26
CA LEU A 203 -9.34 7.51 -1.11
C LEU A 203 -9.22 6.73 -2.41
N ILE A 204 -7.98 6.51 -2.86
CA ILE A 204 -7.67 5.54 -3.91
C ILE A 204 -6.82 4.44 -3.30
N HIS A 205 -7.26 3.19 -3.46
CA HIS A 205 -6.50 2.01 -3.07
C HIS A 205 -6.10 1.23 -4.31
N ILE A 206 -4.81 1.14 -4.58
CA ILE A 206 -4.24 0.25 -5.60
C ILE A 206 -3.81 -1.04 -4.90
N ASP A 207 -4.45 -2.16 -5.25
CA ASP A 207 -4.11 -3.47 -4.68
C ASP A 207 -3.38 -4.33 -5.71
N GLU A 208 -2.15 -4.70 -5.37
CA GLU A 208 -1.11 -5.34 -6.19
C GLU A 208 -0.55 -4.39 -7.25
N ASP A 209 -0.01 -4.95 -8.33
CA ASP A 209 0.65 -4.24 -9.40
C ASP A 209 -0.35 -3.53 -10.34
N VAL A 210 0.10 -2.51 -11.05
CA VAL A 210 -0.64 -1.88 -12.16
C VAL A 210 0.06 -2.19 -13.47
N LEU A 211 -0.72 -2.70 -14.43
CA LEU A 211 -0.20 -3.01 -15.78
C LEU A 211 0.02 -1.75 -16.62
N ASP A 212 -0.77 -0.72 -16.37
CA ASP A 212 -0.66 0.57 -17.05
C ASP A 212 -0.24 1.62 -16.02
N PRO A 213 1.00 2.16 -16.09
CA PRO A 213 1.48 3.19 -15.17
C PRO A 213 0.59 4.44 -15.10
N ARG A 214 -0.19 4.71 -16.16
CA ARG A 214 -1.13 5.85 -16.19
C ARG A 214 -2.20 5.77 -15.12
N HIS A 215 -2.52 4.58 -14.58
CA HIS A 215 -3.44 4.47 -13.43
C HIS A 215 -2.93 5.21 -12.21
N TYR A 216 -1.62 5.18 -11.95
CA TYR A 216 -1.04 5.93 -10.86
C TYR A 216 -1.01 7.43 -11.15
N GLU A 217 -0.64 7.83 -12.37
CA GLU A 217 -0.62 9.24 -12.78
C GLU A 217 -2.01 9.88 -12.71
N GLU A 218 -3.04 9.17 -13.22
CA GLU A 218 -4.43 9.63 -13.16
C GLU A 218 -4.95 9.66 -11.71
N ALA A 219 -4.55 8.70 -10.86
CA ALA A 219 -4.95 8.67 -9.46
C ALA A 219 -4.59 9.97 -8.74
N ALA A 220 -3.39 10.49 -8.95
CA ALA A 220 -2.97 11.77 -8.36
C ALA A 220 -3.92 12.90 -8.74
N GLY A 221 -4.33 12.99 -10.03
CA GLY A 221 -5.29 13.99 -10.50
C GLY A 221 -6.68 13.87 -9.85
N ARG A 222 -7.14 12.64 -9.55
CA ARG A 222 -8.47 12.40 -8.96
C ARG A 222 -8.56 12.73 -7.46
N LEU A 223 -7.43 12.88 -6.80
CA LEU A 223 -7.35 13.21 -5.37
C LEU A 223 -7.30 14.71 -5.08
N ILE A 224 -6.91 15.54 -6.06
CA ILE A 224 -6.65 16.97 -5.87
C ILE A 224 -7.87 17.69 -5.32
N ASP A 225 -9.04 17.55 -5.96
CA ASP A 225 -10.25 18.31 -5.62
C ASP A 225 -10.78 18.04 -4.22
N ARG A 226 -10.50 16.84 -3.68
CA ARG A 226 -10.97 16.41 -2.38
C ARG A 226 -9.87 16.32 -1.32
N SER A 227 -8.63 16.72 -1.66
CA SER A 227 -7.46 16.49 -0.82
C SER A 227 -7.38 15.04 -0.34
N GLY A 228 -7.72 14.13 -1.25
CA GLY A 228 -7.82 12.71 -0.98
C GLY A 228 -6.45 12.06 -0.78
N ARG A 229 -6.47 10.76 -0.47
CA ARG A 229 -5.26 9.98 -0.19
C ARG A 229 -5.15 8.79 -1.13
N LEU A 230 -3.91 8.41 -1.42
CA LEU A 230 -3.57 7.19 -2.13
C LEU A 230 -2.92 6.19 -1.17
N ILE A 231 -3.43 4.96 -1.17
CA ILE A 231 -2.77 3.82 -0.57
C ILE A 231 -2.46 2.77 -1.64
N TRP A 232 -1.28 2.16 -1.56
CA TRP A 232 -0.85 1.13 -2.49
C TRP A 232 -0.37 -0.09 -1.73
N SER A 233 -1.03 -1.23 -1.88
CA SER A 233 -0.61 -2.50 -1.28
C SER A 233 -0.03 -3.41 -2.35
N ALA A 234 1.30 -3.53 -2.42
CA ALA A 234 1.96 -4.27 -3.49
C ALA A 234 3.06 -5.22 -3.02
N LEU A 235 3.19 -6.33 -3.74
CA LEU A 235 4.44 -7.05 -3.86
C LEU A 235 5.23 -6.41 -5.00
N PRO A 236 6.47 -5.95 -4.79
CA PRO A 236 7.27 -5.39 -5.88
C PRO A 236 7.46 -6.42 -7.00
N HIS A 237 7.13 -6.05 -8.22
CA HIS A 237 7.42 -6.82 -9.44
C HIS A 237 8.50 -6.10 -10.23
N ASP A 238 9.33 -6.88 -10.93
CA ASP A 238 10.56 -6.41 -11.56
C ASP A 238 10.32 -5.41 -12.70
N ASP A 239 9.15 -5.50 -13.33
CA ASP A 239 8.80 -4.72 -14.52
C ASP A 239 7.99 -3.45 -14.21
N ASN A 240 7.79 -3.11 -12.91
CA ASN A 240 6.95 -1.97 -12.56
C ASN A 240 7.75 -0.74 -12.13
N ASP A 241 8.10 0.08 -13.10
CA ASP A 241 8.76 1.37 -12.88
C ASP A 241 7.99 2.29 -11.92
N ALA A 242 6.66 2.21 -11.87
CA ALA A 242 5.85 3.09 -11.02
C ALA A 242 6.08 2.78 -9.52
N ILE A 243 6.16 1.50 -9.15
CA ILE A 243 6.50 1.09 -7.77
C ILE A 243 7.93 1.54 -7.42
N ALA A 244 8.89 1.35 -8.35
CA ALA A 244 10.27 1.75 -8.13
C ALA A 244 10.40 3.27 -7.91
N ARG A 245 9.79 4.08 -8.77
CA ARG A 245 9.76 5.55 -8.63
C ARG A 245 9.06 6.01 -7.38
N PHE A 246 7.99 5.33 -6.97
CA PHE A 246 7.29 5.62 -5.72
C PHE A 246 8.21 5.39 -4.51
N ALA A 247 8.91 4.25 -4.49
CA ALA A 247 9.82 3.89 -3.40
C ALA A 247 11.03 4.85 -3.34
N GLU A 248 11.62 5.20 -4.49
CA GLU A 248 12.73 6.15 -4.58
C GLU A 248 12.34 7.56 -4.10
N ARG A 249 11.16 8.04 -4.51
CA ARG A 249 10.64 9.34 -4.04
C ARG A 249 10.43 9.34 -2.53
N ALA A 250 9.86 8.26 -1.97
CA ALA A 250 9.66 8.16 -0.53
C ALA A 250 11.00 8.18 0.23
N GLU A 251 12.01 7.46 -0.27
CA GLU A 251 13.34 7.44 0.33
C GLU A 251 14.01 8.82 0.28
N THR A 252 13.93 9.50 -0.86
CA THR A 252 14.48 10.85 -1.04
C THR A 252 13.83 11.85 -0.07
N GLN A 253 12.49 11.83 0.03
CA GLN A 253 11.76 12.73 0.93
C GLN A 253 12.06 12.44 2.41
N GLU A 254 12.22 11.17 2.79
CA GLU A 254 12.60 10.80 4.15
C GLU A 254 14.02 11.30 4.48
N GLU A 255 14.98 11.16 3.57
CA GLU A 255 16.35 11.70 3.75
C GLU A 255 16.35 13.23 3.87
N GLU A 256 15.55 13.92 3.05
CA GLU A 256 15.39 15.37 3.15
C GLU A 256 14.80 15.77 4.50
N HIS A 257 13.79 15.06 4.97
CA HIS A 257 13.18 15.30 6.26
C HIS A 257 14.15 15.10 7.42
N GLN A 258 14.95 14.06 7.39
CA GLN A 258 16.00 13.81 8.40
C GLN A 258 17.06 14.90 8.43
N ARG A 259 17.26 15.62 7.32
CA ARG A 259 18.14 16.80 7.21
C ARG A 259 17.45 18.11 7.61
N GLY A 260 16.22 18.06 8.16
CA GLY A 260 15.44 19.23 8.58
C GLY A 260 14.49 19.78 7.52
N GLY A 261 14.26 19.05 6.43
CA GLY A 261 13.30 19.39 5.38
C GLY A 261 11.84 19.15 5.80
N PRO A 262 10.90 19.36 4.87
CA PRO A 262 9.48 19.19 5.12
C PRO A 262 9.11 17.73 5.43
N LYS A 263 7.93 17.51 6.02
CA LYS A 263 7.42 16.16 6.25
C LYS A 263 7.19 15.45 4.90
N PRO A 264 7.52 14.15 4.79
CA PRO A 264 7.28 13.38 3.58
C PRO A 264 5.79 13.36 3.18
N THR A 265 5.51 13.57 1.92
CA THR A 265 4.19 13.39 1.32
C THR A 265 3.99 11.98 0.79
N THR A 266 5.06 11.23 0.60
CA THR A 266 5.10 9.85 0.12
C THR A 266 5.86 9.00 1.11
N VAL A 267 5.24 7.91 1.60
CA VAL A 267 5.83 7.04 2.63
C VAL A 267 5.68 5.57 2.23
N VAL A 268 6.70 4.77 2.47
CA VAL A 268 6.69 3.32 2.25
C VAL A 268 6.87 2.57 3.56
N TYR A 269 5.93 1.71 3.89
CA TYR A 269 6.02 0.74 4.99
C TYR A 269 6.33 -0.64 4.44
N ARG A 270 7.38 -1.29 4.96
CA ARG A 270 7.78 -2.63 4.52
C ARG A 270 7.30 -3.69 5.50
N ILE A 271 6.55 -4.66 4.99
CA ILE A 271 6.02 -5.79 5.77
C ILE A 271 6.63 -7.09 5.25
N SER A 272 7.32 -7.81 6.11
CA SER A 272 7.89 -9.11 5.76
C SER A 272 6.94 -10.27 6.15
N MET A 273 7.03 -11.39 5.43
CA MET A 273 6.36 -12.63 5.82
C MET A 273 6.90 -13.14 7.16
N GLU A 274 8.17 -12.94 7.42
CA GLU A 274 8.84 -13.46 8.63
C GLU A 274 8.30 -12.81 9.90
N SER A 275 7.97 -11.50 9.82
CA SER A 275 7.38 -10.76 10.94
C SER A 275 5.92 -11.11 11.21
N ASN A 276 5.25 -11.87 10.32
CA ASN A 276 3.83 -12.19 10.49
C ASN A 276 3.61 -13.31 11.52
N PRO A 277 3.10 -13.02 12.73
CA PRO A 277 2.89 -14.02 13.77
C PRO A 277 1.72 -14.97 13.47
N TYR A 278 0.83 -14.61 12.53
CA TYR A 278 -0.33 -15.41 12.17
C TYR A 278 0.00 -16.63 11.29
N LEU A 279 1.23 -16.71 10.79
CA LEU A 279 1.72 -17.86 10.04
C LEU A 279 2.43 -18.87 10.96
N PRO A 280 2.19 -20.17 10.79
CA PRO A 280 2.96 -21.20 11.50
C PRO A 280 4.45 -21.11 11.15
N GLU A 281 5.31 -21.21 12.14
CA GLU A 281 6.78 -21.12 11.95
C GLU A 281 7.32 -22.19 10.99
N GLU A 282 6.74 -23.39 11.02
CA GLU A 282 7.09 -24.46 10.09
C GLU A 282 6.77 -24.09 8.63
N ALA A 283 5.59 -23.47 8.39
CA ALA A 283 5.20 -23.02 7.06
C ALA A 283 6.09 -21.87 6.57
N LYS A 284 6.49 -20.94 7.45
CA LYS A 284 7.47 -19.90 7.12
C LYS A 284 8.80 -20.49 6.71
N ARG A 285 9.36 -21.42 7.53
CA ARG A 285 10.64 -22.09 7.25
C ARG A 285 10.61 -22.84 5.93
N ALA A 286 9.54 -23.59 5.68
CA ALA A 286 9.39 -24.32 4.41
C ALA A 286 9.33 -23.37 3.19
N ALA A 287 8.58 -22.27 3.28
CA ALA A 287 8.49 -21.27 2.23
C ALA A 287 9.85 -20.59 1.97
N VAL A 288 10.54 -20.16 3.04
CA VAL A 288 11.88 -19.55 2.96
C VAL A 288 12.88 -20.50 2.32
N ALA A 289 12.92 -21.78 2.73
CA ALA A 289 13.81 -22.79 2.15
C ALA A 289 13.51 -22.97 0.65
N GLY A 290 12.23 -23.05 0.27
CA GLY A 290 11.83 -23.16 -1.13
C GLY A 290 12.27 -21.95 -1.97
N TRP A 291 12.08 -20.72 -1.46
CA TRP A 291 12.49 -19.53 -2.20
C TRP A 291 14.01 -19.36 -2.28
N LYS A 292 14.74 -19.66 -1.19
CA LYS A 292 16.21 -19.64 -1.21
C LYS A 292 16.81 -20.66 -2.18
N SER A 293 16.17 -21.82 -2.38
CA SER A 293 16.60 -22.79 -3.39
C SER A 293 16.40 -22.29 -4.83
N MET A 294 15.49 -21.33 -5.05
CA MET A 294 15.26 -20.68 -6.35
C MET A 294 16.21 -19.50 -6.59
N GLY A 295 16.87 -18.99 -5.55
CA GLY A 295 17.78 -17.84 -5.59
C GLY A 295 17.54 -16.87 -4.44
N ASP A 296 18.59 -16.17 -4.01
CA ASP A 296 18.50 -15.18 -2.92
C ASP A 296 17.57 -14.02 -3.29
N ASP A 297 17.58 -13.59 -4.53
CA ASP A 297 16.68 -12.54 -5.01
C ASP A 297 15.21 -12.94 -4.91
N VAL A 298 14.88 -14.21 -5.22
CA VAL A 298 13.52 -14.74 -5.05
C VAL A 298 13.10 -14.71 -3.58
N TYR A 299 13.99 -15.09 -2.68
CA TYR A 299 13.74 -15.02 -1.24
C TYR A 299 13.54 -13.58 -0.77
N ARG A 300 14.44 -12.67 -1.12
CA ARG A 300 14.37 -11.25 -0.72
C ARG A 300 13.07 -10.60 -1.20
N LYS A 301 12.72 -10.84 -2.45
CA LYS A 301 11.48 -10.34 -3.04
C LYS A 301 10.24 -10.96 -2.39
N ARG A 302 10.17 -12.31 -2.33
CA ARG A 302 8.95 -13.03 -1.91
C ARG A 302 8.71 -13.02 -0.40
N ALA A 303 9.77 -13.11 0.42
CA ALA A 303 9.66 -13.14 1.86
C ALA A 303 9.77 -11.76 2.49
N LEU A 304 10.75 -10.96 2.06
CA LEU A 304 11.03 -9.66 2.66
C LEU A 304 10.26 -8.52 1.97
N GLY A 305 9.80 -8.74 0.73
CA GLY A 305 9.11 -7.71 -0.06
C GLY A 305 10.05 -6.61 -0.55
N GLU A 306 11.34 -6.95 -0.70
CA GLU A 306 12.31 -6.00 -1.23
C GLU A 306 12.05 -5.76 -2.72
N LEU A 307 12.23 -4.51 -3.13
CA LEU A 307 12.25 -4.15 -4.53
C LEU A 307 13.59 -4.59 -5.10
N ILE A 308 13.57 -5.62 -5.90
CA ILE A 308 14.73 -6.07 -6.65
C ILE A 308 14.41 -5.73 -8.10
N THR A 309 15.08 -4.75 -8.63
CA THR A 309 15.01 -4.44 -10.05
C THR A 309 15.85 -5.48 -10.78
N ASP A 310 15.19 -6.47 -11.38
CA ASP A 310 15.79 -7.41 -12.34
C ASP A 310 16.06 -6.74 -13.70
N SER A 311 16.05 -5.41 -13.75
CA SER A 311 16.74 -4.77 -14.87
C SER A 311 18.12 -5.41 -14.87
N VAL A 312 18.53 -5.89 -16.02
CA VAL A 312 19.91 -6.22 -16.28
C VAL A 312 20.68 -4.96 -15.88
N LEU A 313 20.99 -4.89 -14.58
CA LEU A 313 21.80 -3.80 -14.06
C LEU A 313 23.09 -3.95 -14.83
N MET A 314 23.33 -3.04 -15.75
CA MET A 314 24.63 -2.95 -16.44
C MET A 314 25.75 -2.98 -15.41
N TYR A 315 25.43 -2.62 -14.16
CA TYR A 315 26.29 -2.65 -12.98
C TYR A 315 25.59 -3.37 -11.82
N PRO A 316 25.57 -4.72 -11.78
CA PRO A 316 24.91 -5.49 -10.69
C PRO A 316 25.53 -5.22 -9.31
N MET A 317 26.77 -4.70 -9.29
CA MET A 317 27.48 -4.30 -8.06
C MET A 317 27.12 -2.89 -7.58
N TRP A 318 26.21 -2.18 -8.29
CA TRP A 318 25.81 -0.84 -7.86
C TRP A 318 25.16 -0.88 -6.48
N ASN A 319 25.71 -0.12 -5.56
CA ASN A 319 25.19 0.04 -4.22
C ASN A 319 25.21 1.53 -3.87
N ARG A 320 24.06 2.11 -3.59
CA ARG A 320 23.91 3.54 -3.31
C ARG A 320 24.77 3.99 -2.12
N SER A 321 24.92 3.15 -1.10
CA SER A 321 25.76 3.46 0.06
C SER A 321 27.26 3.52 -0.26
N LEU A 322 27.70 2.88 -1.33
CA LEU A 322 29.11 2.82 -1.73
C LEU A 322 29.43 3.66 -2.97
N HIS A 323 28.45 3.89 -3.85
CA HIS A 323 28.67 4.50 -5.14
C HIS A 323 28.02 5.88 -5.29
N ASP A 324 27.17 6.29 -4.34
CA ASP A 324 26.65 7.64 -4.27
C ASP A 324 27.66 8.57 -3.58
N ILE A 325 28.12 9.59 -4.32
CA ILE A 325 29.13 10.53 -3.83
C ILE A 325 28.67 11.31 -2.58
N ASP A 326 27.39 11.58 -2.45
CA ASP A 326 26.85 12.29 -1.29
C ASP A 326 26.87 11.42 -0.04
N ARG A 327 26.78 10.12 -0.17
CA ARG A 327 26.80 9.17 0.95
C ARG A 327 28.21 8.71 1.30
N TYR A 328 29.02 8.38 0.30
CA TYR A 328 30.36 7.80 0.51
C TYR A 328 31.50 8.80 0.35
N GLY A 329 31.28 9.89 -0.39
CA GLY A 329 32.31 10.84 -0.77
C GLY A 329 33.08 11.49 0.39
N HIS A 330 32.48 11.57 1.59
CA HIS A 330 33.15 12.06 2.79
C HIS A 330 34.36 11.20 3.23
N GLN A 331 34.39 9.92 2.82
CA GLN A 331 35.51 9.00 3.04
C GLN A 331 36.61 9.17 1.99
N LEU A 332 36.34 9.88 0.89
CA LEU A 332 37.27 10.12 -0.20
C LEU A 332 37.89 11.51 -0.01
N HIS A 333 39.16 11.55 0.36
CA HIS A 333 39.87 12.81 0.62
C HIS A 333 39.78 13.81 -0.55
N GLU A 334 39.93 13.32 -1.79
CA GLU A 334 39.89 14.14 -3.02
C GLU A 334 38.46 14.64 -3.35
N ALA A 335 37.40 14.03 -2.81
CA ALA A 335 36.03 14.45 -3.07
C ALA A 335 35.56 15.66 -2.26
N LYS A 336 36.31 16.09 -1.25
CA LYS A 336 35.94 17.17 -0.32
C LYS A 336 35.59 18.47 -1.04
N ASP A 337 36.42 18.91 -1.96
CA ASP A 337 36.19 20.15 -2.73
C ASP A 337 34.93 20.07 -3.58
N PHE A 338 34.69 18.92 -4.20
CA PHE A 338 33.47 18.68 -4.98
C PHE A 338 32.22 18.70 -4.09
N LEU A 339 32.27 18.04 -2.94
CA LEU A 339 31.13 17.98 -2.00
C LEU A 339 30.75 19.36 -1.47
N ILE A 340 31.75 20.22 -1.21
CA ILE A 340 31.54 21.58 -0.70
C ILE A 340 31.05 22.51 -1.81
N ASN A 341 31.72 22.52 -2.95
CA ASN A 341 31.54 23.53 -4.00
C ASN A 341 30.59 23.07 -5.10
N ARG A 342 30.27 21.78 -5.17
CA ARG A 342 29.50 21.13 -6.25
C ARG A 342 30.09 21.40 -7.65
N LYS A 343 31.38 21.66 -7.70
CA LYS A 343 32.12 21.88 -8.94
C LYS A 343 33.29 20.92 -9.02
N VAL A 344 33.42 20.26 -10.16
CA VAL A 344 34.56 19.38 -10.41
C VAL A 344 35.85 20.21 -10.39
N PRO A 345 36.84 19.86 -9.55
CA PRO A 345 38.12 20.56 -9.50
C PRO A 345 38.80 20.62 -10.86
N VAL A 346 39.49 21.73 -11.17
CA VAL A 346 40.16 21.94 -12.47
C VAL A 346 41.27 20.90 -12.73
N SER A 347 41.87 20.41 -11.66
CA SER A 347 42.94 19.40 -11.72
C SER A 347 42.45 18.00 -12.09
N TRP A 348 41.14 17.76 -12.13
CA TRP A 348 40.61 16.45 -12.49
C TRP A 348 40.46 16.31 -13.99
N CYS A 349 40.89 15.16 -14.51
CA CYS A 349 40.67 14.77 -15.91
C CYS A 349 39.16 14.59 -16.16
N ARG A 350 38.63 15.27 -17.16
CA ARG A 350 37.20 15.19 -17.51
C ARG A 350 37.07 14.52 -18.88
N ARG A 351 36.11 13.60 -18.96
CA ARG A 351 35.78 12.86 -20.19
C ARG A 351 34.26 12.88 -20.39
N LEU A 352 33.87 12.86 -21.66
CA LEU A 352 32.51 12.69 -22.08
C LEU A 352 32.45 11.40 -22.93
N ALA A 353 31.62 10.46 -22.48
CA ALA A 353 31.28 9.29 -23.27
C ALA A 353 29.88 9.48 -23.85
N ILE A 354 29.69 9.24 -25.14
CA ILE A 354 28.42 9.38 -25.85
C ILE A 354 28.10 8.13 -26.63
N ASP A 355 26.85 7.70 -26.52
CA ASP A 355 26.22 6.73 -27.42
C ASP A 355 25.17 7.47 -28.26
N PRO A 356 25.47 7.73 -29.55
CA PRO A 356 24.60 8.47 -30.46
C PRO A 356 23.56 7.55 -31.10
N GLY A 357 22.76 6.83 -30.33
CA GLY A 357 21.74 5.93 -30.85
C GLY A 357 20.72 6.63 -31.77
N HIS A 358 20.08 5.86 -32.66
CA HIS A 358 19.16 6.39 -33.68
C HIS A 358 17.93 7.07 -33.09
N ASP A 359 17.30 6.43 -32.10
CA ASP A 359 16.07 6.97 -31.45
C ASP A 359 16.37 7.68 -30.12
N THR A 360 17.47 7.37 -29.50
CA THR A 360 17.88 7.91 -28.21
C THR A 360 19.40 8.10 -28.21
N ALA A 361 19.85 9.29 -27.88
CA ALA A 361 21.23 9.57 -27.57
C ALA A 361 21.44 9.63 -26.08
N ALA A 362 22.43 8.92 -25.57
CA ALA A 362 22.84 8.95 -24.19
C ALA A 362 24.30 9.36 -24.04
N GLY A 363 24.65 10.02 -22.96
CA GLY A 363 26.02 10.40 -22.67
C GLY A 363 26.22 10.60 -21.17
N ILE A 364 27.41 10.35 -20.70
CA ILE A 364 27.83 10.57 -19.32
C ILE A 364 29.08 11.45 -19.27
N LEU A 365 29.07 12.35 -18.29
CA LEU A 365 30.23 13.20 -17.98
C LEU A 365 30.97 12.60 -16.79
N ILE A 366 32.22 12.26 -16.99
CA ILE A 366 33.08 11.56 -16.03
C ILE A 366 34.25 12.47 -15.63
N ALA A 367 34.52 12.56 -14.35
CA ALA A 367 35.71 13.21 -13.82
C ALA A 367 36.58 12.19 -13.07
N THR A 368 37.88 12.23 -13.30
CA THR A 368 38.85 11.35 -12.66
C THR A 368 39.82 12.20 -11.83
N PRO A 369 39.89 12.02 -10.49
CA PRO A 369 40.86 12.71 -9.66
C PRO A 369 42.30 12.29 -9.99
N PRO A 370 43.33 13.06 -9.56
CA PRO A 370 44.73 12.75 -9.83
C PRO A 370 45.20 11.36 -9.38
N SER A 371 44.60 10.82 -8.30
CA SER A 371 44.89 9.45 -7.84
C SER A 371 44.50 8.36 -8.82
N ALA A 372 43.53 8.65 -9.70
CA ALA A 372 42.94 7.70 -10.65
C ALA A 372 42.33 6.42 -10.01
N LYS A 373 42.08 6.43 -8.69
CA LYS A 373 41.55 5.27 -7.96
C LYS A 373 40.03 5.11 -8.08
N TRP A 374 39.34 6.15 -8.50
CA TRP A 374 37.91 6.18 -8.68
C TRP A 374 37.50 7.21 -9.72
N HIS A 375 36.25 7.15 -10.15
CA HIS A 375 35.67 8.07 -11.13
C HIS A 375 34.38 8.64 -10.61
N LEU A 376 34.13 9.93 -10.85
CA LEU A 376 32.90 10.61 -10.56
C LEU A 376 32.10 10.78 -11.85
N VAL A 377 30.89 10.22 -11.89
CA VAL A 377 29.89 10.61 -12.89
C VAL A 377 29.18 11.83 -12.35
N PHE A 378 29.35 12.98 -12.97
CA PHE A 378 28.83 14.26 -12.48
C PHE A 378 27.78 14.90 -13.38
N GLY A 379 27.41 14.25 -14.46
CA GLY A 379 26.35 14.68 -15.35
C GLY A 379 25.97 13.63 -16.36
N GLU A 380 24.79 13.76 -16.90
CA GLU A 380 24.25 12.90 -17.94
C GLU A 380 23.62 13.71 -19.08
N ILE A 381 23.57 13.12 -20.27
CA ILE A 381 22.83 13.58 -21.44
C ILE A 381 21.91 12.44 -21.82
N TYR A 382 20.60 12.70 -21.93
CA TYR A 382 19.63 11.73 -22.38
C TYR A 382 18.58 12.41 -23.25
N ILE A 383 18.52 12.07 -24.54
CA ILE A 383 17.65 12.72 -25.51
C ILE A 383 16.93 11.64 -26.32
N ARG A 384 15.62 11.66 -26.29
CA ARG A 384 14.76 10.80 -27.14
C ARG A 384 14.40 11.52 -28.42
N GLN A 385 14.22 10.78 -29.52
CA GLN A 385 13.81 11.29 -30.85
C GLN A 385 14.70 12.46 -31.29
N CYS A 386 16.00 12.28 -31.20
CA CYS A 386 16.98 13.35 -31.37
C CYS A 386 17.57 13.42 -32.79
N THR A 387 17.88 14.63 -33.21
CA THR A 387 18.73 14.90 -34.39
C THR A 387 20.17 15.14 -33.96
N ALA A 388 21.12 14.98 -34.86
CA ALA A 388 22.53 15.30 -34.61
C ALA A 388 22.73 16.73 -34.06
N LYS A 389 21.95 17.68 -34.54
CA LYS A 389 21.97 19.08 -34.05
C LYS A 389 21.52 19.21 -32.60
N MET A 390 20.51 18.45 -32.18
CA MET A 390 20.05 18.43 -30.79
C MET A 390 21.11 17.81 -29.88
N ILE A 391 21.75 16.74 -30.30
CA ILE A 391 22.86 16.10 -29.59
C ILE A 391 24.02 17.08 -29.42
N ALA A 392 24.46 17.72 -30.50
CA ALA A 392 25.53 18.70 -30.46
C ALA A 392 25.21 19.89 -29.51
N LYS A 393 23.97 20.37 -29.53
CA LYS A 393 23.53 21.43 -28.61
C LYS A 393 23.54 20.97 -27.15
N ALA A 394 23.07 19.75 -26.88
CA ALA A 394 23.10 19.20 -25.52
C ALA A 394 24.53 19.01 -25.00
N ILE A 395 25.42 18.52 -25.83
CA ILE A 395 26.84 18.42 -25.52
C ILE A 395 27.41 19.80 -25.18
N SER A 396 27.20 20.78 -26.08
CA SER A 396 27.65 22.16 -25.84
C SER A 396 27.15 22.75 -24.54
N ASN A 397 25.88 22.54 -24.22
CA ASN A 397 25.29 23.02 -22.97
C ASN A 397 25.89 22.31 -21.74
N ALA A 398 26.05 20.98 -21.79
CA ALA A 398 26.56 20.18 -20.70
C ALA A 398 28.07 20.42 -20.45
N THR A 399 28.80 20.85 -21.47
CA THR A 399 30.26 21.09 -21.42
C THR A 399 30.60 22.57 -21.31
N ALA A 400 29.61 23.47 -21.35
CA ALA A 400 29.83 24.91 -21.26
C ALA A 400 30.61 25.31 -20.00
N GLY A 401 31.73 26.02 -20.18
CA GLY A 401 32.61 26.45 -19.11
C GLY A 401 33.51 25.37 -18.50
N THR A 402 33.57 24.18 -19.12
CA THR A 402 34.44 23.08 -18.66
C THR A 402 35.41 22.65 -19.73
N TRP A 403 36.64 22.34 -19.33
CA TRP A 403 37.66 21.78 -20.25
C TRP A 403 37.57 20.24 -20.20
N PHE A 404 37.54 19.62 -21.38
CA PHE A 404 37.61 18.17 -21.55
C PHE A 404 38.91 17.81 -22.25
N GLN A 405 39.53 16.70 -21.85
CA GLN A 405 40.60 16.09 -22.63
C GLN A 405 39.94 15.34 -23.80
N THR A 406 40.37 15.66 -24.99
CA THR A 406 40.04 14.93 -26.22
C THR A 406 40.76 13.60 -26.28
#